data_468bfd4ea31df8a12ff86669bcd4d9e1
#
_entry.id   468bfd4ea31df8a12ff86669bcd4d9e1
#
_cell.length_a   1.000
_cell.length_b   1.000
_cell.length_c   1.000
_cell.angle_alpha   90.00
_cell.angle_beta   90.00
_cell.angle_gamma   90.00
#
_symmetry.space_group_name_H-M   'P 1'
#
loop_
_entity.id
_entity.type
_entity.pdbx_description
1 polymer ?
#
loop_
_entity_poly.entity_id
_entity_poly.type
_entity_poly.pdbx_seq_one_letter_code
_entity_poly.pdbx_strand_id
1 'polypeptide(L)'
;VHKPYRLYEVKMKRTRIGCVLMAAGNSTRFGGNKLLTDFFGKTLIERAMEAIPRDKLCRAAVVSQYDEALSMALDFDFLTVRNDRPEDGVSRTIRLGLDALGDVDAAMFMVADQPCLSRWSTEGLVSFYLKEPDKIAAMAYGARRGNPVIFPKDMFIELRDLTGDTGGSAVICKNQDKLRLYQVEDELELFDADRAAELERLKREKERTI
;
A
#
# COMPACT_ATOMS: atom_id res chain seq x y z
N VAL A 1 -28.67 -15.69 -48.50
CA VAL A 1 -29.05 -15.23 -47.15
C VAL A 1 -27.81 -15.23 -46.28
N HIS A 2 -27.20 -14.03 -46.13
CA HIS A 2 -26.00 -13.87 -45.27
C HIS A 2 -26.49 -13.67 -43.83
N LYS A 3 -26.11 -14.57 -42.91
CA LYS A 3 -26.27 -14.35 -41.48
C LYS A 3 -25.18 -13.36 -41.01
N PRO A 4 -25.51 -12.26 -40.30
CA PRO A 4 -24.51 -11.36 -39.77
C PRO A 4 -23.78 -12.06 -38.62
N TYR A 5 -22.44 -12.07 -38.67
CA TYR A 5 -21.60 -12.48 -37.56
C TYR A 5 -21.81 -11.50 -36.39
N ARG A 6 -22.42 -11.99 -35.33
CA ARG A 6 -22.56 -11.26 -34.07
C ARG A 6 -21.16 -11.23 -33.40
N LEU A 7 -20.45 -10.11 -33.53
CA LEU A 7 -19.27 -9.81 -32.75
C LEU A 7 -19.72 -9.78 -31.28
N TYR A 8 -19.41 -10.82 -30.53
CA TYR A 8 -19.51 -10.80 -29.09
C TYR A 8 -18.38 -9.86 -28.59
N GLU A 9 -18.73 -8.61 -28.25
CA GLU A 9 -17.86 -7.78 -27.44
C GLU A 9 -17.68 -8.47 -26.09
N VAL A 10 -16.57 -9.19 -25.94
CA VAL A 10 -16.09 -9.62 -24.62
C VAL A 10 -15.70 -8.35 -23.89
N LYS A 11 -16.63 -7.78 -23.11
CA LYS A 11 -16.30 -6.75 -22.11
C LYS A 11 -15.24 -7.37 -21.19
N MET A 12 -13.98 -7.07 -21.45
CA MET A 12 -12.91 -7.42 -20.53
C MET A 12 -13.26 -6.79 -19.18
N LYS A 13 -13.56 -7.62 -18.18
CA LYS A 13 -13.87 -7.17 -16.82
C LYS A 13 -12.64 -6.43 -16.30
N ARG A 14 -12.76 -5.13 -16.08
CA ARG A 14 -11.66 -4.33 -15.53
C ARG A 14 -11.32 -4.87 -14.14
N THR A 15 -10.08 -5.28 -13.91
CA THR A 15 -9.59 -5.73 -12.60
C THR A 15 -9.80 -4.64 -11.56
N ARG A 16 -10.54 -4.93 -10.50
CA ARG A 16 -10.85 -4.00 -9.42
C ARG A 16 -9.78 -4.13 -8.34
N ILE A 17 -8.91 -3.13 -8.27
CA ILE A 17 -7.84 -3.08 -7.27
C ILE A 17 -8.27 -2.13 -6.16
N GLY A 18 -8.24 -2.61 -4.90
CA GLY A 18 -8.36 -1.78 -3.71
C GLY A 18 -7.00 -1.45 -3.12
N CYS A 19 -6.92 -0.39 -2.30
CA CYS A 19 -5.71 -0.04 -1.55
C CYS A 19 -6.00 -0.01 -0.05
N VAL A 20 -5.07 -0.54 0.74
CA VAL A 20 -5.03 -0.42 2.20
C VAL A 20 -3.78 0.35 2.59
N LEU A 21 -3.96 1.55 3.15
CA LEU A 21 -2.89 2.27 3.81
C LEU A 21 -2.83 1.82 5.27
N MET A 22 -1.75 1.13 5.62
CA MET A 22 -1.50 0.62 6.97
C MET A 22 -0.86 1.70 7.82
N ALA A 23 -1.64 2.28 8.73
CA ALA A 23 -1.27 3.43 9.57
C ALA A 23 -1.51 3.17 11.07
N ALA A 24 -1.47 1.90 11.50
CA ALA A 24 -1.77 1.48 12.89
C ALA A 24 -0.54 1.07 13.70
N GLY A 25 0.68 1.34 13.22
CA GLY A 25 1.91 1.03 13.95
C GLY A 25 2.06 1.85 15.23
N ASN A 26 2.59 1.24 16.30
CA ASN A 26 2.70 1.85 17.65
C ASN A 26 3.74 2.98 17.77
N SER A 27 4.57 3.23 16.76
CA SER A 27 5.60 4.30 16.72
C SER A 27 6.51 4.36 17.98
N THR A 28 6.70 3.23 18.68
CA THR A 28 7.37 3.15 19.99
C THR A 28 8.79 3.71 19.98
N ARG A 29 9.50 3.56 18.86
CA ARG A 29 10.89 4.02 18.69
C ARG A 29 10.98 5.51 18.35
N PHE A 30 9.85 6.13 17.98
CA PHE A 30 9.78 7.53 17.54
C PHE A 30 9.47 8.48 18.70
N GLY A 31 8.93 7.98 19.83
CA GLY A 31 8.58 8.78 21.02
C GLY A 31 7.24 9.49 20.92
N GLY A 32 6.39 9.16 19.94
CA GLY A 32 5.07 9.75 19.71
C GLY A 32 4.46 9.23 18.42
N ASN A 33 3.33 9.81 17.99
CA ASN A 33 2.71 9.47 16.72
C ASN A 33 3.56 9.99 15.55
N LYS A 34 4.44 9.13 14.98
CA LYS A 34 5.32 9.50 13.87
C LYS A 34 4.56 9.99 12.63
N LEU A 35 3.33 9.54 12.44
CA LEU A 35 2.54 9.84 11.24
C LEU A 35 2.19 11.33 11.10
N LEU A 36 2.17 12.06 12.23
CA LEU A 36 1.91 13.51 12.27
C LEU A 36 3.19 14.35 12.15
N THR A 37 4.35 13.71 12.02
CA THR A 37 5.62 14.44 11.90
C THR A 37 5.71 15.12 10.54
N ASP A 38 6.13 16.38 10.55
CA ASP A 38 6.36 17.17 9.34
C ASP A 38 7.54 16.62 8.52
N PHE A 39 7.32 16.53 7.21
CA PHE A 39 8.33 16.26 6.20
C PHE A 39 8.10 17.18 5.00
N PHE A 40 8.85 18.29 4.93
CA PHE A 40 8.71 19.33 3.90
C PHE A 40 7.28 19.91 3.80
N GLY A 41 6.73 20.36 4.92
CA GLY A 41 5.45 21.07 5.00
C GLY A 41 4.20 20.19 4.93
N LYS A 42 4.36 18.84 4.97
CA LYS A 42 3.27 17.88 5.07
C LYS A 42 3.61 16.79 6.08
N THR A 43 2.62 16.25 6.73
CA THR A 43 2.81 15.10 7.63
C THR A 43 3.11 13.82 6.84
N LEU A 44 3.74 12.83 7.49
CA LEU A 44 4.03 11.54 6.85
C LEU A 44 2.76 10.87 6.31
N ILE A 45 1.66 10.95 7.06
CA ILE A 45 0.38 10.34 6.65
C ILE A 45 -0.22 11.07 5.43
N GLU A 46 -0.13 12.40 5.34
CA GLU A 46 -0.58 13.16 4.16
C GLU A 46 0.21 12.74 2.92
N ARG A 47 1.54 12.62 3.03
CA ARG A 47 2.38 12.17 1.92
C ARG A 47 2.02 10.77 1.45
N ALA A 48 1.81 9.85 2.40
CA ALA A 48 1.41 8.49 2.07
C ALA A 48 0.03 8.46 1.37
N MET A 49 -0.93 9.29 1.80
CA MET A 49 -2.25 9.41 1.16
C MET A 49 -2.16 10.01 -0.24
N GLU A 50 -1.30 11.03 -0.46
CA GLU A 50 -1.07 11.62 -1.77
C GLU A 50 -0.39 10.65 -2.76
N ALA A 51 0.41 9.71 -2.25
CA ALA A 51 1.02 8.67 -3.07
C ALA A 51 0.01 7.59 -3.53
N ILE A 52 -1.21 7.54 -2.99
CA ILE A 52 -2.25 6.59 -3.42
C ILE A 52 -2.79 6.98 -4.81
N PRO A 53 -2.71 6.13 -5.83
CA PRO A 53 -3.17 6.42 -7.19
C PRO A 53 -4.70 6.23 -7.32
N ARG A 54 -5.49 7.13 -6.72
CA ARG A 54 -6.95 7.01 -6.55
C ARG A 54 -7.71 6.73 -7.85
N ASP A 55 -7.30 7.34 -8.95
CA ASP A 55 -7.93 7.19 -10.28
C ASP A 55 -7.70 5.79 -10.91
N LYS A 56 -6.72 5.03 -10.40
CA LYS A 56 -6.43 3.65 -10.82
C LYS A 56 -7.10 2.60 -9.96
N LEU A 57 -7.66 2.99 -8.81
CA LEU A 57 -8.21 2.11 -7.79
C LEU A 57 -9.74 2.20 -7.75
N CYS A 58 -10.40 1.12 -7.38
CA CYS A 58 -11.86 1.16 -7.17
C CYS A 58 -12.22 1.61 -5.75
N ARG A 59 -11.29 1.49 -4.78
CA ARG A 59 -11.51 1.81 -3.37
C ARG A 59 -10.17 1.96 -2.65
N ALA A 60 -10.11 2.85 -1.65
CA ALA A 60 -8.96 2.97 -0.75
C ALA A 60 -9.43 3.10 0.70
N ALA A 61 -8.75 2.43 1.61
CA ALA A 61 -9.02 2.44 3.04
C ALA A 61 -7.75 2.77 3.83
N VAL A 62 -7.89 3.59 4.87
CA VAL A 62 -6.85 3.89 5.85
C VAL A 62 -7.19 3.16 7.13
N VAL A 63 -6.30 2.27 7.58
CA VAL A 63 -6.45 1.53 8.84
C VAL A 63 -5.52 2.14 9.87
N SER A 64 -6.05 2.77 10.92
CA SER A 64 -5.25 3.44 11.95
C SER A 64 -5.83 3.24 13.35
N GLN A 65 -4.98 3.37 14.37
CA GLN A 65 -5.39 3.49 15.77
C GLN A 65 -5.55 4.96 16.20
N TYR A 66 -5.05 5.91 15.39
CA TYR A 66 -4.99 7.34 15.71
C TYR A 66 -6.16 8.10 15.08
N ASP A 67 -6.90 8.86 15.91
CA ASP A 67 -8.05 9.64 15.45
C ASP A 67 -7.68 10.71 14.45
N GLU A 68 -6.52 11.36 14.63
CA GLU A 68 -6.02 12.39 13.74
C GLU A 68 -5.77 11.83 12.33
N ALA A 69 -5.16 10.65 12.24
CA ALA A 69 -4.92 9.98 10.95
C ALA A 69 -6.23 9.59 10.25
N LEU A 70 -7.23 9.14 11.02
CA LEU A 70 -8.55 8.79 10.47
C LEU A 70 -9.31 10.06 10.03
N SER A 71 -9.22 11.16 10.79
CA SER A 71 -9.83 12.43 10.41
C SER A 71 -9.24 12.96 9.10
N MET A 72 -7.91 12.99 8.98
CA MET A 72 -7.24 13.37 7.73
C MET A 72 -7.64 12.47 6.55
N ALA A 73 -7.81 11.18 6.78
CA ALA A 73 -8.24 10.24 5.74
C ALA A 73 -9.65 10.54 5.21
N LEU A 74 -10.56 11.05 6.05
CA LEU A 74 -11.88 11.53 5.62
C LEU A 74 -11.76 12.75 4.70
N ASP A 75 -10.86 13.69 4.99
CA ASP A 75 -10.63 14.87 4.15
C ASP A 75 -10.10 14.48 2.76
N PHE A 76 -9.42 13.35 2.65
CA PHE A 76 -8.99 12.74 1.39
C PHE A 76 -10.06 11.82 0.75
N ASP A 77 -11.26 11.71 1.33
CA ASP A 77 -12.35 10.86 0.85
C ASP A 77 -11.97 9.36 0.80
N PHE A 78 -11.20 8.90 1.79
CA PHE A 78 -10.87 7.49 1.97
C PHE A 78 -11.81 6.83 2.98
N LEU A 79 -12.01 5.51 2.85
CA LEU A 79 -12.63 4.71 3.89
C LEU A 79 -11.73 4.70 5.13
N THR A 80 -12.31 4.93 6.28
CA THR A 80 -11.58 4.92 7.56
C THR A 80 -11.91 3.69 8.37
N VAL A 81 -10.89 3.03 8.92
CA VAL A 81 -11.05 1.83 9.73
C VAL A 81 -10.25 1.97 11.02
N ARG A 82 -10.93 1.94 12.15
CA ARG A 82 -10.30 1.94 13.46
C ARG A 82 -9.66 0.59 13.76
N ASN A 83 -8.35 0.56 14.05
CA ASN A 83 -7.72 -0.58 14.69
C ASN A 83 -7.69 -0.33 16.21
N ASP A 84 -8.63 -0.91 16.94
CA ASP A 84 -8.82 -0.76 18.39
C ASP A 84 -7.93 -1.70 19.22
N ARG A 85 -7.21 -2.63 18.56
CA ARG A 85 -6.26 -3.57 19.19
C ARG A 85 -4.98 -3.67 18.36
N PRO A 86 -4.16 -2.59 18.31
CA PRO A 86 -2.92 -2.57 17.55
C PRO A 86 -1.88 -3.58 18.07
N GLU A 87 -1.99 -4.00 19.33
CA GLU A 87 -1.18 -5.05 19.95
C GLU A 87 -1.38 -6.44 19.34
N ASP A 88 -2.49 -6.69 18.65
CA ASP A 88 -2.71 -7.92 17.86
C ASP A 88 -1.77 -7.99 16.62
N GLY A 89 -0.96 -6.97 16.38
CA GLY A 89 0.07 -6.91 15.36
C GLY A 89 -0.44 -6.53 13.97
N VAL A 90 0.49 -6.54 13.00
CA VAL A 90 0.23 -6.09 11.61
C VAL A 90 -0.82 -6.95 10.92
N SER A 91 -0.95 -8.23 11.25
CA SER A 91 -1.95 -9.14 10.68
C SER A 91 -3.40 -8.66 10.90
N ARG A 92 -3.68 -8.03 12.05
CA ARG A 92 -4.98 -7.41 12.30
C ARG A 92 -5.26 -6.25 11.36
N THR A 93 -4.27 -5.37 11.15
CA THR A 93 -4.39 -4.26 10.21
C THR A 93 -4.68 -4.74 8.78
N ILE A 94 -4.02 -5.82 8.34
CA ILE A 94 -4.26 -6.46 7.04
C ILE A 94 -5.71 -6.97 6.95
N ARG A 95 -6.21 -7.70 7.95
CA ARG A 95 -7.59 -8.21 7.97
C ARG A 95 -8.63 -7.11 7.91
N LEU A 96 -8.49 -6.09 8.78
CA LEU A 96 -9.38 -4.93 8.81
C LEU A 96 -9.42 -4.21 7.45
N GLY A 97 -8.26 -4.04 6.82
CA GLY A 97 -8.15 -3.46 5.50
C GLY A 97 -8.85 -4.27 4.42
N LEU A 98 -8.64 -5.59 4.37
CA LEU A 98 -9.32 -6.48 3.43
C LEU A 98 -10.84 -6.47 3.62
N ASP A 99 -11.32 -6.41 4.87
CA ASP A 99 -12.75 -6.33 5.17
C ASP A 99 -13.36 -5.03 4.65
N ALA A 100 -12.67 -3.91 4.84
CA ALA A 100 -13.11 -2.60 4.35
C ALA A 100 -13.14 -2.51 2.82
N LEU A 101 -12.19 -3.16 2.14
CA LEU A 101 -12.17 -3.21 0.68
C LEU A 101 -13.33 -4.03 0.12
N GLY A 102 -13.84 -5.02 0.85
CA GLY A 102 -14.92 -5.89 0.40
C GLY A 102 -14.56 -6.71 -0.85
N ASP A 103 -15.47 -6.78 -1.82
CA ASP A 103 -15.26 -7.55 -3.04
C ASP A 103 -14.39 -6.78 -4.05
N VAL A 104 -13.08 -7.03 -4.02
CA VAL A 104 -12.07 -6.57 -4.98
C VAL A 104 -11.34 -7.75 -5.59
N ASP A 105 -10.73 -7.56 -6.77
CA ASP A 105 -9.98 -8.62 -7.47
C ASP A 105 -8.51 -8.64 -7.03
N ALA A 106 -8.01 -7.53 -6.43
CA ALA A 106 -6.68 -7.43 -5.85
C ALA A 106 -6.64 -6.36 -4.76
N ALA A 107 -5.64 -6.45 -3.86
CA ALA A 107 -5.40 -5.48 -2.80
C ALA A 107 -3.94 -5.00 -2.81
N MET A 108 -3.74 -3.69 -2.92
CA MET A 108 -2.47 -3.02 -2.73
C MET A 108 -2.32 -2.67 -1.25
N PHE A 109 -1.21 -3.07 -0.62
CA PHE A 109 -0.87 -2.69 0.74
C PHE A 109 0.27 -1.69 0.72
N MET A 110 0.03 -0.54 1.33
CA MET A 110 0.98 0.55 1.52
C MET A 110 1.22 0.77 3.00
N VAL A 111 2.41 1.23 3.36
CA VAL A 111 2.74 1.69 4.72
C VAL A 111 2.77 3.22 4.76
N ALA A 112 2.48 3.80 5.93
CA ALA A 112 2.34 5.25 6.06
C ALA A 112 3.64 5.97 6.44
N ASP A 113 4.76 5.26 6.50
CA ASP A 113 6.06 5.74 6.96
C ASP A 113 7.14 5.81 5.86
N GLN A 114 6.71 5.78 4.58
CA GLN A 114 7.58 5.98 3.41
C GLN A 114 7.35 7.38 2.80
N PRO A 115 7.94 8.45 3.36
CA PRO A 115 7.62 9.83 2.98
C PRO A 115 8.10 10.24 1.58
N CYS A 116 9.00 9.47 0.98
CA CYS A 116 9.52 9.72 -0.36
C CYS A 116 8.82 8.93 -1.45
N LEU A 117 7.90 8.02 -1.09
CA LEU A 117 7.15 7.25 -2.07
C LEU A 117 6.33 8.18 -2.97
N SER A 118 6.54 8.05 -4.27
CA SER A 118 5.87 8.90 -5.25
C SER A 118 4.57 8.28 -5.77
N ARG A 119 3.61 9.13 -6.13
CA ARG A 119 2.41 8.71 -6.82
C ARG A 119 2.73 8.09 -8.19
N TRP A 120 3.74 8.60 -8.87
CA TRP A 120 4.21 8.06 -10.15
C TRP A 120 4.61 6.57 -10.03
N SER A 121 5.38 6.22 -9.01
CA SER A 121 5.82 4.85 -8.77
C SER A 121 4.67 3.92 -8.39
N THR A 122 3.70 4.40 -7.61
CA THR A 122 2.50 3.61 -7.26
C THR A 122 1.59 3.38 -8.47
N GLU A 123 1.42 4.38 -9.36
CA GLU A 123 0.73 4.22 -10.65
C GLU A 123 1.45 3.22 -11.56
N GLY A 124 2.77 3.29 -11.59
CA GLY A 124 3.63 2.35 -12.30
C GLY A 124 3.46 0.92 -11.79
N LEU A 125 3.43 0.71 -10.46
CA LEU A 125 3.19 -0.59 -9.85
C LEU A 125 1.82 -1.16 -10.24
N VAL A 126 0.76 -0.35 -10.19
CA VAL A 126 -0.59 -0.77 -10.64
C VAL A 126 -0.57 -1.19 -12.11
N SER A 127 0.06 -0.39 -12.96
CA SER A 127 0.17 -0.68 -14.40
C SER A 127 0.99 -1.94 -14.66
N PHE A 128 2.02 -2.18 -13.86
CA PHE A 128 2.85 -3.38 -13.91
C PHE A 128 2.07 -4.63 -13.48
N TYR A 129 1.31 -4.53 -12.37
CA TYR A 129 0.44 -5.59 -11.87
C TYR A 129 -0.60 -6.02 -12.93
N LEU A 130 -1.25 -5.06 -13.58
CA LEU A 130 -2.31 -5.33 -14.56
C LEU A 130 -1.85 -6.14 -15.79
N LYS A 131 -0.55 -6.27 -16.03
CA LYS A 131 0.00 -7.11 -17.10
C LYS A 131 -0.09 -8.60 -16.77
N GLU A 132 -0.03 -8.97 -15.48
CA GLU A 132 -0.16 -10.36 -14.97
C GLU A 132 -0.90 -10.33 -13.62
N PRO A 133 -2.24 -10.18 -13.65
CA PRO A 133 -3.04 -9.92 -12.43
C PRO A 133 -3.25 -11.15 -11.54
N ASP A 134 -2.70 -12.30 -11.90
CA ASP A 134 -2.61 -13.54 -11.10
C ASP A 134 -1.30 -13.63 -10.29
N LYS A 135 -0.39 -12.65 -10.44
CA LYS A 135 0.92 -12.60 -9.77
C LYS A 135 0.91 -11.59 -8.64
N ILE A 136 1.85 -11.75 -7.69
CA ILE A 136 2.15 -10.73 -6.68
C ILE A 136 3.06 -9.69 -7.34
N ALA A 137 2.73 -8.40 -7.24
CA ALA A 137 3.61 -7.32 -7.66
C ALA A 137 4.11 -6.54 -6.45
N ALA A 138 5.42 -6.45 -6.26
CA ALA A 138 6.03 -5.69 -5.18
C ALA A 138 7.00 -4.65 -5.72
N MET A 139 7.06 -3.48 -5.09
CA MET A 139 8.12 -2.53 -5.37
C MET A 139 9.48 -3.06 -4.96
N ALA A 140 10.52 -2.68 -5.70
CA ALA A 140 11.89 -3.04 -5.39
C ALA A 140 12.87 -1.98 -5.91
N TYR A 141 14.05 -1.91 -5.27
CA TYR A 141 15.22 -1.22 -5.79
C TYR A 141 16.39 -2.22 -5.81
N GLY A 142 16.86 -2.56 -7.00
CA GLY A 142 17.80 -3.67 -7.17
C GLY A 142 17.23 -4.98 -6.63
N ALA A 143 17.95 -5.63 -5.71
CA ALA A 143 17.53 -6.86 -5.06
C ALA A 143 16.66 -6.63 -3.80
N ARG A 144 16.57 -5.38 -3.29
CA ARG A 144 15.79 -5.04 -2.10
C ARG A 144 14.32 -4.86 -2.46
N ARG A 145 13.48 -5.77 -1.98
CA ARG A 145 12.03 -5.63 -2.07
C ARG A 145 11.51 -4.72 -0.94
N GLY A 146 10.49 -3.92 -1.26
CA GLY A 146 9.80 -3.02 -0.33
C GLY A 146 8.29 -3.02 -0.51
N ASN A 147 7.65 -2.02 0.08
CA ASN A 147 6.25 -1.66 -0.11
C ASN A 147 6.15 -0.51 -1.14
N PRO A 148 5.00 -0.34 -1.79
CA PRO A 148 3.79 -1.17 -1.76
C PRO A 148 3.90 -2.55 -2.40
N VAL A 149 2.95 -3.43 -2.01
CA VAL A 149 2.77 -4.75 -2.62
C VAL A 149 1.31 -4.94 -3.02
N ILE A 150 1.07 -5.47 -4.22
CA ILE A 150 -0.26 -5.85 -4.70
C ILE A 150 -0.38 -7.38 -4.66
N PHE A 151 -1.41 -7.87 -3.98
CA PHE A 151 -1.76 -9.29 -3.91
C PHE A 151 -3.04 -9.56 -4.71
N PRO A 152 -3.09 -10.60 -5.56
CA PRO A 152 -4.31 -11.05 -6.19
C PRO A 152 -5.27 -11.69 -5.17
N LYS A 153 -6.55 -11.75 -5.51
CA LYS A 153 -7.64 -12.21 -4.62
C LYS A 153 -7.44 -13.63 -4.07
N ASP A 154 -6.83 -14.52 -4.84
CA ASP A 154 -6.53 -15.91 -4.43
C ASP A 154 -5.57 -16.00 -3.24
N MET A 155 -4.81 -14.94 -2.95
CA MET A 155 -3.93 -14.81 -1.78
C MET A 155 -4.63 -14.27 -0.52
N PHE A 156 -5.89 -13.82 -0.61
CA PHE A 156 -6.57 -13.17 0.51
C PHE A 156 -6.83 -14.12 1.68
N ILE A 157 -7.00 -15.40 1.43
CA ILE A 157 -7.16 -16.42 2.49
C ILE A 157 -5.86 -16.47 3.31
N GLU A 158 -4.71 -16.60 2.64
CA GLU A 158 -3.41 -16.64 3.32
C GLU A 158 -3.12 -15.35 4.10
N LEU A 159 -3.49 -14.19 3.53
CA LEU A 159 -3.35 -12.90 4.21
C LEU A 159 -4.24 -12.79 5.45
N ARG A 160 -5.45 -13.38 5.43
CA ARG A 160 -6.37 -13.40 6.57
C ARG A 160 -5.94 -14.36 7.67
N ASP A 161 -5.23 -15.43 7.31
CA ASP A 161 -4.71 -16.44 8.24
C ASP A 161 -3.43 -15.99 8.97
N LEU A 162 -2.86 -14.82 8.61
CA LEU A 162 -1.72 -14.26 9.31
C LEU A 162 -2.08 -13.93 10.78
N THR A 163 -1.11 -14.05 11.67
CA THR A 163 -1.27 -13.78 13.11
C THR A 163 -0.13 -12.92 13.66
N GLY A 164 -0.42 -12.12 14.69
CA GLY A 164 0.56 -11.26 15.35
C GLY A 164 1.24 -10.28 14.38
N ASP A 165 2.54 -10.07 14.56
CA ASP A 165 3.34 -9.17 13.72
C ASP A 165 3.79 -9.79 12.38
N THR A 166 3.16 -10.89 11.97
CA THR A 166 3.42 -11.48 10.66
C THR A 166 2.67 -10.70 9.58
N GLY A 167 3.42 -10.11 8.65
CA GLY A 167 2.88 -9.33 7.53
C GLY A 167 2.85 -10.10 6.19
N GLY A 168 2.48 -9.41 5.12
CA GLY A 168 2.38 -9.97 3.76
C GLY A 168 3.66 -10.62 3.23
N SER A 169 4.83 -10.30 3.81
CA SER A 169 6.10 -10.95 3.47
C SER A 169 6.06 -12.47 3.67
N ALA A 170 5.30 -12.97 4.65
CA ALA A 170 5.17 -14.42 4.87
C ALA A 170 4.40 -15.10 3.73
N VAL A 171 3.38 -14.44 3.18
CA VAL A 171 2.64 -14.93 2.00
C VAL A 171 3.55 -14.92 0.77
N ILE A 172 4.34 -13.86 0.58
CA ILE A 172 5.31 -13.79 -0.53
C ILE A 172 6.34 -14.92 -0.43
N CYS A 173 6.88 -15.20 0.78
CA CYS A 173 7.86 -16.28 0.99
C CYS A 173 7.32 -17.66 0.58
N LYS A 174 6.01 -17.90 0.74
CA LYS A 174 5.36 -19.16 0.32
C LYS A 174 5.06 -19.23 -1.18
N ASN A 175 4.97 -18.06 -1.85
CA ASN A 175 4.52 -17.92 -3.23
C ASN A 175 5.57 -17.18 -4.09
N GLN A 176 6.85 -17.50 -3.92
CA GLN A 176 7.95 -16.81 -4.62
C GLN A 176 7.92 -16.99 -6.15
N ASP A 177 7.39 -18.09 -6.64
CA ASP A 177 7.16 -18.37 -8.05
C ASP A 177 6.14 -17.40 -8.70
N LYS A 178 5.29 -16.79 -7.87
CA LYS A 178 4.30 -15.79 -8.30
C LYS A 178 4.77 -14.35 -8.08
N LEU A 179 5.95 -14.12 -7.48
CA LEU A 179 6.45 -12.78 -7.19
C LEU A 179 7.07 -12.13 -8.42
N ARG A 180 6.65 -10.90 -8.70
CA ARG A 180 7.25 -10.00 -9.69
C ARG A 180 7.66 -8.69 -9.02
N LEU A 181 8.83 -8.15 -9.42
CA LEU A 181 9.40 -6.95 -8.84
C LEU A 181 9.30 -5.78 -9.83
N TYR A 182 8.62 -4.72 -9.40
CA TYR A 182 8.58 -3.43 -10.08
C TYR A 182 9.72 -2.55 -9.55
N GLN A 183 10.68 -2.22 -10.41
CA GLN A 183 11.84 -1.42 -10.04
C GLN A 183 11.49 0.06 -9.98
N VAL A 184 11.75 0.70 -8.83
CA VAL A 184 11.74 2.16 -8.68
C VAL A 184 13.11 2.74 -9.05
N GLU A 185 13.14 4.01 -9.44
CA GLU A 185 14.37 4.70 -9.85
C GLU A 185 15.15 5.27 -8.66
N ASP A 186 14.45 5.65 -7.59
CA ASP A 186 15.04 6.24 -6.38
C ASP A 186 14.86 5.26 -5.19
N GLU A 187 15.98 4.82 -4.58
CA GLU A 187 15.95 3.93 -3.42
C GLU A 187 15.25 4.53 -2.20
N LEU A 188 15.21 5.88 -2.11
CA LEU A 188 14.57 6.60 -1.01
C LEU A 188 13.05 6.42 -1.00
N GLU A 189 12.44 6.03 -2.13
CA GLU A 189 11.01 5.70 -2.17
C GLU A 189 10.65 4.49 -1.30
N LEU A 190 11.61 3.58 -1.05
CA LEU A 190 11.43 2.39 -0.22
C LEU A 190 12.02 2.55 1.18
N PHE A 191 12.28 3.77 1.60
CA PHE A 191 12.87 4.04 2.91
C PHE A 191 11.78 4.25 3.96
N ASP A 192 11.78 3.40 5.01
CA ASP A 192 10.87 3.51 6.15
C ASP A 192 11.48 4.46 7.19
N ALA A 193 10.76 5.51 7.57
CA ALA A 193 11.17 6.46 8.61
C ALA A 193 10.79 5.93 10.01
N ASP A 194 11.60 5.04 10.57
CA ASP A 194 11.33 4.42 11.87
C ASP A 194 11.78 5.25 13.07
N ARG A 195 12.71 6.18 12.86
CA ARG A 195 13.29 7.05 13.90
C ARG A 195 13.35 8.50 13.42
N ALA A 196 13.22 9.44 14.37
CA ALA A 196 13.33 10.86 14.06
C ALA A 196 14.67 11.23 13.40
N ALA A 197 15.77 10.62 13.83
CA ALA A 197 17.10 10.84 13.23
C ALA A 197 17.20 10.37 11.77
N GLU A 198 16.48 9.31 11.42
CA GLU A 198 16.40 8.80 10.04
C GLU A 198 15.62 9.76 9.15
N LEU A 199 14.51 10.30 9.65
CA LEU A 199 13.72 11.30 8.95
C LEU A 199 14.52 12.58 8.68
N GLU A 200 15.29 13.06 9.65
CA GLU A 200 16.17 14.22 9.50
C GLU A 200 17.32 13.95 8.51
N ARG A 201 17.84 12.72 8.49
CA ARG A 201 18.83 12.31 7.48
C ARG A 201 18.21 12.34 6.08
N LEU A 202 17.00 11.79 5.94
CA LEU A 202 16.27 11.73 4.67
C LEU A 202 15.96 13.14 4.12
N LYS A 203 15.59 14.10 4.99
CA LYS A 203 15.42 15.51 4.61
C LYS A 203 16.70 16.07 3.99
N ARG A 204 17.84 15.90 4.67
CA ARG A 204 19.14 16.38 4.16
C ARG A 204 19.55 15.73 2.83
N GLU A 205 19.26 14.45 2.63
CA GLU A 205 19.56 13.75 1.36
C GLU A 205 18.70 14.31 0.22
N LYS A 206 17.41 14.53 0.45
CA LYS A 206 16.51 15.14 -0.55
C LYS A 206 16.88 16.58 -0.89
N GLU A 207 17.27 17.41 0.09
CA GLU A 207 17.73 18.80 -0.14
C GLU A 207 18.97 18.88 -1.03
N ARG A 208 19.82 17.86 -1.04
CA ARG A 208 21.03 17.80 -1.87
C ARG A 208 20.74 17.38 -3.32
N THR A 209 19.56 16.84 -3.56
CA THR A 209 19.18 16.28 -4.89
C THR A 209 18.28 17.27 -5.68
N ILE A 210 17.80 18.35 -5.04
CA ILE A 210 17.06 19.46 -5.65
C ILE A 210 18.03 20.56 -6.09
#